data_540ceaa56143b76c57a4fa8aa2094bd9
#
_entry.id   540ceaa56143b76c57a4fa8aa2094bd9
#
_cell.length_a   1.000
_cell.length_b   1.000
_cell.length_c   1.000
_cell.angle_alpha   90.00
_cell.angle_beta   90.00
_cell.angle_gamma   90.00
#
_symmetry.space_group_name_H-M   'P 1'
#
loop_
_entity.id
_entity.type
_entity.pdbx_description
1 polymer ?
#
loop_
_entity_poly.entity_id
_entity_poly.type
_entity_poly.pdbx_seq_one_letter_code
_entity_poly.pdbx_strand_id
1 'polypeptide(L)'
;MCLVYHGGFNSIFDPQHLIQTANRLEDFLIKFFRMERTGVARDPQMVQILENIAPYYEKVRYIQLGQNKVASITADLGHIYDGLNGITNRVTYRNGENSSITGKSKALLSIWGQTPGFDSTVRLKLCSAPLPDRLSYLKKNKIYYSSDEFCVMIKELDKWVYEWPKTNKGKAFSSLDTKLPIGRLIDMIYVH
;
A
#
# COMPACT_ATOMS: atom_id res chain seq x y z
N MET A 1 -2.13 -13.06 -4.69
CA MET A 1 -3.04 -13.49 -3.62
C MET A 1 -2.84 -12.55 -2.47
N CYS A 2 -3.83 -11.78 -2.07
CA CYS A 2 -3.65 -10.80 -1.00
C CYS A 2 -3.79 -11.52 0.35
N LEU A 3 -2.93 -11.22 1.33
CA LEU A 3 -3.04 -11.79 2.68
C LEU A 3 -4.42 -11.55 3.32
N VAL A 4 -5.08 -10.49 2.87
CA VAL A 4 -6.42 -10.06 3.31
C VAL A 4 -7.54 -11.02 2.90
N TYR A 5 -7.35 -11.88 1.89
CA TYR A 5 -8.43 -12.72 1.34
C TYR A 5 -8.53 -14.13 1.92
N HIS A 6 -7.62 -14.57 2.79
CA HIS A 6 -7.56 -15.97 3.24
C HIS A 6 -7.89 -16.24 4.70
N GLY A 7 -8.88 -15.66 5.23
CA GLY A 7 -9.33 -15.93 6.58
C GLY A 7 -9.46 -14.63 7.37
N GLY A 8 -10.52 -14.50 8.09
CA GLY A 8 -10.99 -13.29 8.72
C GLY A 8 -9.90 -12.37 9.25
N PHE A 9 -10.08 -11.12 8.99
CA PHE A 9 -9.17 -10.01 9.35
C PHE A 9 -8.68 -10.01 10.81
N ASN A 10 -9.33 -10.75 11.68
CA ASN A 10 -8.96 -10.85 13.10
C ASN A 10 -7.69 -11.67 13.33
N SER A 11 -7.21 -12.43 12.35
CA SER A 11 -6.07 -13.32 12.53
C SER A 11 -4.72 -12.77 12.10
N ILE A 12 -4.67 -11.66 11.32
CA ILE A 12 -3.39 -11.16 10.77
C ILE A 12 -2.48 -10.61 11.88
N PHE A 13 -3.05 -9.94 12.86
CA PHE A 13 -2.34 -9.35 14.00
C PHE A 13 -2.58 -10.09 15.30
N ASP A 14 -3.15 -11.31 15.27
CA ASP A 14 -3.25 -12.17 16.43
C ASP A 14 -1.83 -12.54 16.89
N PRO A 15 -1.44 -12.27 18.14
CA PRO A 15 -0.12 -12.60 18.65
C PRO A 15 0.31 -14.04 18.40
N GLN A 16 -0.65 -14.99 18.42
CA GLN A 16 -0.39 -16.41 18.16
C GLN A 16 -0.02 -16.69 16.69
N HIS A 17 -0.41 -15.82 15.77
CA HIS A 17 -0.20 -15.98 14.33
C HIS A 17 0.76 -14.94 13.73
N LEU A 18 1.27 -14.02 14.55
CA LEU A 18 2.05 -12.87 14.08
C LEU A 18 3.32 -13.28 13.33
N ILE A 19 4.05 -14.28 13.85
CA ILE A 19 5.24 -14.84 13.19
C ILE A 19 4.86 -15.43 11.82
N GLN A 20 3.76 -16.17 11.76
CA GLN A 20 3.29 -16.73 10.49
C GLN A 20 2.89 -15.64 9.50
N THR A 21 2.28 -14.56 9.98
CA THR A 21 1.92 -13.40 9.16
C THR A 21 3.17 -12.69 8.65
N ALA A 22 4.18 -12.51 9.51
CA ALA A 22 5.46 -11.93 9.14
C ALA A 22 6.15 -12.72 8.02
N ASN A 23 6.24 -14.03 8.17
CA ASN A 23 6.83 -14.92 7.17
C ASN A 23 6.06 -14.89 5.84
N ARG A 24 4.73 -14.84 5.89
CA ARG A 24 3.90 -14.73 4.68
C ARG A 24 4.06 -13.39 3.99
N LEU A 25 4.18 -12.28 4.75
CA LEU A 25 4.42 -10.97 4.20
C LEU A 25 5.79 -10.87 3.55
N GLU A 26 6.84 -11.41 4.20
CA GLU A 26 8.19 -11.52 3.64
C GLU A 26 8.16 -12.27 2.32
N ASP A 27 7.61 -13.49 2.33
CA ASP A 27 7.48 -14.32 1.13
C ASP A 27 6.72 -13.61 0.00
N PHE A 28 5.65 -12.90 0.34
CA PHE A 28 4.86 -12.18 -0.64
C PHE A 28 5.65 -11.01 -1.26
N LEU A 29 6.35 -10.24 -0.44
CA LEU A 29 7.19 -9.14 -0.91
C LEU A 29 8.34 -9.65 -1.79
N ILE A 30 8.96 -10.77 -1.43
CA ILE A 30 10.07 -11.37 -2.18
C ILE A 30 9.56 -12.01 -3.47
N LYS A 31 8.68 -13.00 -3.35
CA LYS A 31 8.30 -13.87 -4.48
C LYS A 31 7.35 -13.17 -5.46
N PHE A 32 6.38 -12.41 -4.96
CA PHE A 32 5.37 -11.79 -5.79
C PHE A 32 5.78 -10.41 -6.31
N PHE A 33 6.37 -9.59 -5.45
CA PHE A 33 6.83 -8.25 -5.84
C PHE A 33 8.29 -8.19 -6.29
N ARG A 34 8.99 -9.33 -6.32
CA ARG A 34 10.39 -9.46 -6.75
C ARG A 34 11.31 -8.48 -6.01
N MET A 35 11.10 -8.33 -4.71
CA MET A 35 11.87 -7.39 -3.88
C MET A 35 13.16 -7.98 -3.30
N GLU A 36 13.62 -9.11 -3.80
CA GLU A 36 14.86 -9.79 -3.33
C GLU A 36 16.06 -8.85 -3.32
N ARG A 37 16.17 -8.02 -4.36
CA ARG A 37 17.30 -7.07 -4.50
C ARG A 37 17.23 -5.87 -3.56
N THR A 38 16.10 -5.63 -2.92
CA THR A 38 15.92 -4.48 -2.03
C THR A 38 16.18 -4.82 -0.57
N GLY A 39 16.38 -6.09 -0.26
CA GLY A 39 16.49 -6.57 1.11
C GLY A 39 15.19 -6.32 1.89
N VAL A 40 14.35 -7.35 1.99
CA VAL A 40 13.11 -7.29 2.79
C VAL A 40 13.45 -7.61 4.24
N ALA A 41 12.82 -6.92 5.18
CA ALA A 41 12.92 -7.23 6.59
C ALA A 41 12.49 -8.69 6.85
N ARG A 42 13.22 -9.34 7.76
CA ARG A 42 12.99 -10.73 8.17
C ARG A 42 12.62 -10.79 9.64
N ASP A 43 12.22 -11.94 10.10
CA ASP A 43 12.10 -12.21 11.52
C ASP A 43 13.47 -12.00 12.23
N PRO A 44 13.54 -11.31 13.41
CA PRO A 44 12.43 -10.77 14.19
C PRO A 44 11.97 -9.35 13.78
N GLN A 45 12.67 -8.67 12.89
CA GLN A 45 12.36 -7.28 12.48
C GLN A 45 10.98 -7.15 11.83
N MET A 46 10.58 -8.10 11.00
CA MET A 46 9.25 -8.08 10.37
C MET A 46 8.14 -8.20 11.42
N VAL A 47 8.33 -9.04 12.43
CA VAL A 47 7.38 -9.19 13.55
C VAL A 47 7.25 -7.86 14.28
N GLN A 48 8.36 -7.22 14.64
CA GLN A 48 8.34 -5.92 15.33
C GLN A 48 7.63 -4.83 14.51
N ILE A 49 7.81 -4.80 13.19
CA ILE A 49 7.10 -3.88 12.31
C ILE A 49 5.59 -4.12 12.39
N LEU A 50 5.16 -5.37 12.32
CA LEU A 50 3.74 -5.71 12.39
C LEU A 50 3.14 -5.38 13.76
N GLU A 51 3.85 -5.64 14.86
CA GLU A 51 3.42 -5.25 16.21
C GLU A 51 3.23 -3.73 16.33
N ASN A 52 4.14 -2.95 15.78
CA ASN A 52 4.07 -1.49 15.84
C ASN A 52 2.88 -0.91 15.05
N ILE A 53 2.47 -1.53 13.96
CA ILE A 53 1.34 -1.03 13.15
C ILE A 53 -0.02 -1.60 13.58
N ALA A 54 -0.05 -2.72 14.29
CA ALA A 54 -1.28 -3.42 14.68
C ALA A 54 -2.34 -2.52 15.34
N PRO A 55 -2.00 -1.65 16.32
CA PRO A 55 -2.98 -0.80 16.99
C PRO A 55 -3.73 0.17 16.06
N TYR A 56 -3.06 0.63 15.01
CA TYR A 56 -3.61 1.60 14.05
C TYR A 56 -4.37 0.90 12.94
N TYR A 57 -3.98 -0.34 12.61
CA TYR A 57 -4.59 -1.10 11.52
C TYR A 57 -6.06 -1.42 11.77
N GLU A 58 -6.46 -1.64 13.02
CA GLU A 58 -7.85 -1.95 13.37
C GLU A 58 -8.86 -0.91 12.87
N LYS A 59 -8.47 0.36 12.81
CA LYS A 59 -9.33 1.42 12.29
C LYS A 59 -9.29 1.52 10.76
N VAL A 60 -8.13 1.23 10.18
CA VAL A 60 -7.87 1.37 8.74
C VAL A 60 -8.48 0.22 7.94
N ARG A 61 -8.47 -1.00 8.46
CA ARG A 61 -8.83 -2.23 7.73
C ARG A 61 -10.22 -2.23 7.09
N TYR A 62 -11.17 -1.52 7.67
CA TYR A 62 -12.55 -1.46 7.16
C TYR A 62 -12.80 -0.34 6.15
N ILE A 63 -11.85 0.55 5.96
CA ILE A 63 -11.98 1.65 5.02
C ILE A 63 -11.52 1.21 3.65
N GLN A 64 -12.37 1.44 2.66
CA GLN A 64 -12.07 1.18 1.26
C GLN A 64 -11.94 2.49 0.51
N LEU A 65 -11.03 2.54 -0.47
CA LEU A 65 -10.93 3.66 -1.39
C LEU A 65 -12.20 3.78 -2.23
N GLY A 66 -12.55 5.01 -2.57
CA GLY A 66 -13.78 5.33 -3.29
C GLY A 66 -15.01 5.50 -2.40
N GLN A 67 -14.85 5.45 -1.07
CA GLN A 67 -15.91 5.75 -0.12
C GLN A 67 -15.88 7.18 0.41
N ASN A 68 -14.89 7.96 0.03
CA ASN A 68 -14.64 9.32 0.54
C ASN A 68 -14.49 9.36 2.08
N LYS A 69 -13.92 8.30 2.66
CA LYS A 69 -13.76 8.10 4.12
C LYS A 69 -12.32 8.14 4.59
N VAL A 70 -11.34 8.18 3.68
CA VAL A 70 -9.91 8.17 4.05
C VAL A 70 -9.52 9.32 4.97
N ALA A 71 -10.22 10.45 4.86
CA ALA A 71 -9.97 11.60 5.75
C ALA A 71 -10.11 11.26 7.25
N SER A 72 -11.00 10.33 7.61
CA SER A 72 -11.25 9.93 9.01
C SER A 72 -10.16 9.04 9.61
N ILE A 73 -9.33 8.42 8.77
CA ILE A 73 -8.26 7.48 9.20
C ILE A 73 -6.86 8.01 8.90
N THR A 74 -6.74 9.29 8.53
CA THR A 74 -5.46 9.85 8.06
C THR A 74 -4.34 9.71 9.10
N ALA A 75 -4.63 9.98 10.37
CA ALA A 75 -3.64 9.87 11.44
C ALA A 75 -3.17 8.41 11.62
N ASP A 76 -4.11 7.46 11.69
CA ASP A 76 -3.78 6.04 11.85
C ASP A 76 -3.03 5.52 10.61
N LEU A 77 -3.40 5.94 9.41
CA LEU A 77 -2.70 5.60 8.18
C LEU A 77 -1.27 6.17 8.15
N GLY A 78 -1.08 7.38 8.67
CA GLY A 78 0.24 7.99 8.84
C GLY A 78 1.12 7.17 9.79
N HIS A 79 0.59 6.77 10.93
CA HIS A 79 1.30 5.91 11.88
C HIS A 79 1.66 4.54 11.28
N ILE A 80 0.77 3.93 10.50
CA ILE A 80 1.07 2.68 9.79
C ILE A 80 2.19 2.93 8.78
N TYR A 81 2.12 3.99 8.00
CA TYR A 81 3.14 4.30 7.00
C TYR A 81 4.52 4.53 7.62
N ASP A 82 4.60 5.21 8.75
CA ASP A 82 5.85 5.40 9.49
C ASP A 82 6.31 4.11 10.16
N GLY A 83 5.39 3.33 10.71
CA GLY A 83 5.69 2.01 11.30
C GLY A 83 6.27 1.01 10.29
N LEU A 84 6.01 1.19 8.99
CA LEU A 84 6.62 0.40 7.92
C LEU A 84 8.06 0.83 7.56
N ASN A 85 8.66 1.77 8.30
CA ASN A 85 10.10 2.01 8.18
C ASN A 85 10.87 0.73 8.53
N GLY A 86 11.92 0.46 7.77
CA GLY A 86 12.68 -0.78 7.92
C GLY A 86 12.11 -1.99 7.18
N ILE A 87 10.91 -1.89 6.56
CA ILE A 87 10.35 -3.01 5.77
C ILE A 87 11.27 -3.42 4.60
N THR A 88 12.12 -2.51 4.15
CA THR A 88 13.18 -2.79 3.17
C THR A 88 14.51 -2.24 3.66
N ASN A 89 15.51 -3.11 3.66
CA ASN A 89 16.86 -2.84 4.19
C ASN A 89 17.80 -2.19 3.16
N ARG A 90 17.31 -1.50 2.17
CA ARG A 90 18.21 -0.85 1.21
C ARG A 90 18.98 0.29 1.86
N VAL A 91 20.08 -0.09 2.46
CA VAL A 91 21.07 0.75 3.18
C VAL A 91 21.84 1.63 2.18
N THR A 92 21.21 2.44 1.38
CA THR A 92 21.95 3.29 0.46
C THR A 92 21.54 4.76 0.49
N TYR A 93 21.02 5.23 1.61
CA TYR A 93 20.86 6.68 1.75
C TYR A 93 21.27 7.18 3.13
N ARG A 94 21.94 8.30 3.13
CA ARG A 94 22.72 8.97 4.17
C ARG A 94 22.07 9.17 5.56
N ASN A 95 20.83 8.73 5.78
CA ASN A 95 20.12 8.88 7.07
C ASN A 95 19.31 7.63 7.48
N GLY A 96 19.69 6.46 7.04
CA GLY A 96 19.49 5.16 7.74
C GLY A 96 18.08 4.63 8.02
N GLU A 97 16.98 5.37 7.91
CA GLU A 97 15.74 5.00 8.59
C GLU A 97 14.48 4.94 7.72
N ASN A 98 14.51 5.29 6.46
CA ASN A 98 13.28 5.35 5.66
C ASN A 98 13.26 4.32 4.54
N SER A 99 12.33 3.38 4.63
CA SER A 99 11.97 2.54 3.48
C SER A 99 11.34 3.37 2.36
N SER A 100 11.62 2.99 1.11
CA SER A 100 11.05 3.68 -0.05
C SER A 100 9.53 3.52 -0.10
N ILE A 101 8.84 4.46 -0.76
CA ILE A 101 7.40 4.37 -1.01
C ILE A 101 7.02 3.04 -1.68
N THR A 102 7.87 2.52 -2.55
CA THR A 102 7.65 1.23 -3.22
C THR A 102 7.55 0.09 -2.20
N GLY A 103 8.47 0.01 -1.24
CA GLY A 103 8.46 -1.02 -0.20
C GLY A 103 7.23 -0.90 0.71
N LYS A 104 7.00 0.29 1.23
CA LYS A 104 5.87 0.55 2.13
C LYS A 104 4.52 0.33 1.46
N SER A 105 4.33 0.84 0.23
CA SER A 105 3.05 0.69 -0.48
C SER A 105 2.77 -0.75 -0.91
N LYS A 106 3.79 -1.54 -1.25
CA LYS A 106 3.63 -2.97 -1.53
C LYS A 106 3.27 -3.74 -0.27
N ALA A 107 3.85 -3.41 0.87
CA ALA A 107 3.41 -3.98 2.15
C ALA A 107 1.95 -3.61 2.44
N LEU A 108 1.56 -2.33 2.30
CA LEU A 108 0.18 -1.89 2.46
C LEU A 108 -0.79 -2.55 1.47
N LEU A 109 -0.39 -2.73 0.22
CA LEU A 109 -1.18 -3.49 -0.76
C LEU A 109 -1.41 -4.92 -0.28
N SER A 110 -0.42 -5.52 0.39
CA SER A 110 -0.51 -6.89 0.90
C SER A 110 -1.44 -7.02 2.11
N ILE A 111 -1.42 -6.05 3.02
CA ILE A 111 -2.17 -6.12 4.29
C ILE A 111 -3.52 -5.41 4.24
N TRP A 112 -3.62 -4.28 3.53
CA TRP A 112 -4.86 -3.49 3.42
C TRP A 112 -5.56 -3.65 2.06
N GLY A 113 -4.80 -3.89 0.99
CA GLY A 113 -5.36 -4.09 -0.36
C GLY A 113 -5.84 -2.81 -1.06
N GLN A 114 -5.79 -1.66 -0.43
CA GLN A 114 -6.37 -0.43 -0.97
C GLN A 114 -5.36 0.46 -1.69
N THR A 115 -4.09 0.41 -1.32
CA THR A 115 -3.04 1.19 -1.99
C THR A 115 -2.49 0.44 -3.20
N PRO A 116 -2.19 1.12 -4.33
CA PRO A 116 -1.34 0.53 -5.37
C PRO A 116 0.10 0.41 -4.87
N GLY A 117 0.85 -0.50 -5.47
CA GLY A 117 2.28 -0.62 -5.21
C GLY A 117 3.05 0.44 -5.97
N PHE A 118 3.25 1.63 -5.41
CA PHE A 118 3.90 2.78 -6.06
C PHE A 118 5.35 2.50 -6.52
N ASP A 119 5.54 1.51 -7.38
CA ASP A 119 6.82 1.28 -8.04
C ASP A 119 7.09 2.32 -9.15
N SER A 120 8.23 2.21 -9.81
CA SER A 120 8.64 3.19 -10.82
C SER A 120 7.66 3.30 -11.99
N THR A 121 7.06 2.19 -12.41
CA THR A 121 6.11 2.15 -13.52
C THR A 121 4.78 2.79 -13.13
N VAL A 122 4.22 2.39 -12.00
CA VAL A 122 2.97 2.96 -11.49
C VAL A 122 3.14 4.46 -11.23
N ARG A 123 4.24 4.86 -10.58
CA ARG A 123 4.52 6.29 -10.34
C ARG A 123 4.62 7.09 -11.64
N LEU A 124 5.36 6.57 -12.63
CA LEU A 124 5.52 7.26 -13.92
C LEU A 124 4.16 7.51 -14.56
N LYS A 125 3.32 6.49 -14.62
CA LYS A 125 2.01 6.58 -15.26
C LYS A 125 1.03 7.49 -14.49
N LEU A 126 0.98 7.38 -13.16
CA LEU A 126 0.14 8.24 -12.33
C LEU A 126 0.59 9.71 -12.34
N CYS A 127 1.92 9.99 -12.42
CA CYS A 127 2.43 11.35 -12.56
C CYS A 127 2.12 11.97 -13.93
N SER A 128 2.03 11.15 -14.96
CA SER A 128 1.83 11.58 -16.35
C SER A 128 0.36 11.52 -16.78
N ALA A 129 -0.52 11.03 -15.91
CA ALA A 129 -1.94 10.95 -16.20
C ALA A 129 -2.55 12.34 -16.44
N PRO A 130 -3.50 12.48 -17.38
CA PRO A 130 -4.29 13.70 -17.50
C PRO A 130 -5.07 13.98 -16.22
N LEU A 131 -5.34 15.25 -15.92
CA LEU A 131 -6.30 15.58 -14.87
C LEU A 131 -7.69 15.00 -15.23
N PRO A 132 -8.46 14.45 -14.25
CA PRO A 132 -8.24 14.47 -12.80
C PRO A 132 -7.40 13.31 -12.24
N ASP A 133 -6.89 12.40 -13.06
CA ASP A 133 -6.28 11.12 -12.63
C ASP A 133 -4.86 11.31 -12.06
N ARG A 134 -4.35 12.54 -12.06
CA ARG A 134 -3.00 12.82 -11.60
C ARG A 134 -2.95 13.04 -10.10
N LEU A 135 -2.09 12.29 -9.43
CA LEU A 135 -1.78 12.53 -8.02
C LEU A 135 -0.76 13.69 -7.90
N SER A 136 -1.18 14.80 -7.29
CA SER A 136 -0.41 16.05 -7.27
C SER A 136 0.93 15.94 -6.53
N TYR A 137 0.96 15.16 -5.47
CA TYR A 137 2.16 14.96 -4.64
C TYR A 137 3.09 13.86 -5.16
N LEU A 138 2.59 12.94 -5.97
CA LEU A 138 3.40 11.87 -6.51
C LEU A 138 4.38 12.41 -7.56
N LYS A 139 5.66 12.11 -7.40
CA LYS A 139 6.73 12.53 -8.34
C LYS A 139 7.44 11.31 -8.91
N LYS A 140 7.76 11.35 -10.20
CA LYS A 140 8.45 10.25 -10.91
C LYS A 140 9.72 9.79 -10.20
N ASN A 141 10.57 10.74 -9.82
CA ASN A 141 11.91 10.47 -9.29
C ASN A 141 12.00 10.53 -7.76
N LYS A 142 10.92 10.89 -7.06
CA LYS A 142 10.90 10.89 -5.59
C LYS A 142 10.53 9.51 -5.09
N ILE A 143 11.35 8.94 -4.23
CA ILE A 143 11.16 7.59 -3.67
C ILE A 143 10.93 7.60 -2.15
N TYR A 144 11.19 8.72 -1.50
CA TYR A 144 10.94 8.91 -0.07
C TYR A 144 9.88 9.98 0.13
N TYR A 145 8.89 9.65 0.91
CA TYR A 145 7.76 10.51 1.25
C TYR A 145 7.56 10.49 2.76
N SER A 146 7.16 11.63 3.33
CA SER A 146 6.66 11.65 4.70
C SER A 146 5.29 10.98 4.78
N SER A 147 4.88 10.63 5.98
CA SER A 147 3.51 10.15 6.24
C SER A 147 2.45 11.16 5.81
N ASP A 148 2.67 12.45 6.03
CA ASP A 148 1.76 13.50 5.59
C ASP A 148 1.59 13.53 4.07
N GLU A 149 2.70 13.51 3.33
CA GLU A 149 2.67 13.47 1.87
C GLU A 149 1.96 12.21 1.35
N PHE A 150 2.23 11.07 1.98
CA PHE A 150 1.56 9.81 1.66
C PHE A 150 0.05 9.90 1.92
N CYS A 151 -0.35 10.41 3.07
CA CYS A 151 -1.76 10.57 3.43
C CYS A 151 -2.50 11.52 2.47
N VAL A 152 -1.85 12.59 2.01
CA VAL A 152 -2.44 13.46 0.98
C VAL A 152 -2.63 12.69 -0.33
N MET A 153 -1.65 11.92 -0.77
CA MET A 153 -1.78 11.09 -1.99
C MET A 153 -2.93 10.07 -1.87
N ILE A 154 -3.10 9.44 -0.72
CA ILE A 154 -4.18 8.46 -0.53
C ILE A 154 -5.55 9.15 -0.47
N LYS A 155 -5.66 10.36 0.08
CA LYS A 155 -6.90 11.17 -0.02
C LYS A 155 -7.24 11.54 -1.47
N GLU A 156 -6.26 11.94 -2.26
CA GLU A 156 -6.45 12.21 -3.69
C GLU A 156 -6.90 10.93 -4.42
N LEU A 157 -6.28 9.80 -4.09
CA LEU A 157 -6.63 8.51 -4.67
C LEU A 157 -8.05 8.06 -4.29
N ASP A 158 -8.47 8.26 -3.03
CA ASP A 158 -9.83 7.98 -2.56
C ASP A 158 -10.87 8.79 -3.35
N LYS A 159 -10.62 10.07 -3.51
CA LYS A 159 -11.47 10.95 -4.32
C LYS A 159 -11.50 10.51 -5.79
N TRP A 160 -10.36 10.18 -6.35
CA TRP A 160 -10.27 9.71 -7.73
C TRP A 160 -11.02 8.40 -7.94
N VAL A 161 -10.87 7.43 -7.05
CA VAL A 161 -11.60 6.15 -7.11
C VAL A 161 -13.10 6.36 -6.94
N TYR A 162 -13.52 7.31 -6.09
CA TYR A 162 -14.93 7.68 -5.94
C TYR A 162 -15.56 8.24 -7.25
N GLU A 163 -14.80 9.03 -7.99
CA GLU A 163 -15.24 9.60 -9.26
C GLU A 163 -15.10 8.62 -10.44
N TRP A 164 -14.28 7.59 -10.29
CA TRP A 164 -13.91 6.66 -11.35
C TRP A 164 -15.08 5.98 -12.07
N PRO A 165 -16.13 5.47 -11.40
CA PRO A 165 -17.28 4.86 -12.07
C PRO A 165 -17.98 5.78 -13.08
N LYS A 166 -17.76 7.09 -12.97
CA LYS A 166 -18.31 8.09 -13.90
C LYS A 166 -17.50 8.18 -15.21
N THR A 167 -16.29 7.63 -15.23
CA THR A 167 -15.40 7.63 -16.40
C THR A 167 -15.64 6.41 -17.29
N ASN A 168 -15.27 6.51 -18.58
CA ASN A 168 -15.36 5.37 -19.48
C ASN A 168 -14.49 4.19 -19.04
N LYS A 169 -13.30 4.47 -18.50
CA LYS A 169 -12.42 3.44 -17.93
C LYS A 169 -13.05 2.76 -16.71
N GLY A 170 -13.62 3.55 -15.80
CA GLY A 170 -14.29 3.02 -14.62
C GLY A 170 -15.51 2.17 -14.95
N LYS A 171 -16.29 2.56 -15.96
CA LYS A 171 -17.43 1.75 -16.45
C LYS A 171 -16.97 0.40 -17.01
N ALA A 172 -15.88 0.38 -17.77
CA ALA A 172 -15.31 -0.86 -18.27
C ALA A 172 -14.82 -1.77 -17.13
N PHE A 173 -14.27 -1.18 -16.07
CA PHE A 173 -13.81 -1.92 -14.88
C PHE A 173 -14.95 -2.40 -13.98
N SER A 174 -16.03 -1.62 -13.85
CA SER A 174 -17.22 -2.03 -13.08
C SER A 174 -17.91 -3.25 -13.67
N SER A 175 -17.68 -3.53 -14.97
CA SER A 175 -18.20 -4.73 -15.64
C SER A 175 -17.36 -5.98 -15.36
N LEU A 176 -16.17 -5.83 -14.79
CA LEU A 176 -15.35 -6.96 -14.37
C LEU A 176 -15.80 -7.40 -12.97
N ASP A 177 -16.41 -8.57 -12.88
CA ASP A 177 -16.71 -9.23 -11.59
C ASP A 177 -15.40 -9.68 -10.96
N THR A 178 -14.66 -8.73 -10.40
CA THR A 178 -13.35 -8.99 -9.82
C THR A 178 -13.44 -8.94 -8.30
N LYS A 179 -12.98 -10.00 -7.66
CA LYS A 179 -12.74 -10.05 -6.20
C LYS A 179 -11.39 -9.42 -5.81
N LEU A 180 -10.75 -8.70 -6.72
CA LEU A 180 -9.44 -8.10 -6.47
C LEU A 180 -9.58 -6.81 -5.65
N PRO A 181 -8.69 -6.56 -4.70
CA PRO A 181 -8.63 -5.29 -4.00
C PRO A 181 -8.40 -4.13 -4.95
N ILE A 182 -8.96 -2.96 -4.65
CA ILE A 182 -8.89 -1.77 -5.51
C ILE A 182 -7.45 -1.35 -5.81
N GLY A 183 -6.54 -1.45 -4.84
CA GLY A 183 -5.13 -1.15 -5.06
C GLY A 183 -4.51 -2.06 -6.13
N ARG A 184 -4.91 -3.34 -6.16
CA ARG A 184 -4.44 -4.28 -7.19
C ARG A 184 -5.03 -3.97 -8.56
N LEU A 185 -6.28 -3.56 -8.62
CA LEU A 185 -6.89 -3.12 -9.88
C LEU A 185 -6.17 -1.91 -10.45
N ILE A 186 -5.83 -0.93 -9.60
CA ILE A 186 -5.05 0.25 -10.01
C ILE A 186 -3.68 -0.17 -10.56
N ASP A 187 -2.96 -1.08 -9.88
CA ASP A 187 -1.70 -1.61 -10.37
C ASP A 187 -1.85 -2.23 -11.78
N MET A 188 -2.87 -3.05 -11.98
CA MET A 188 -3.10 -3.72 -13.26
C MET A 188 -3.39 -2.72 -14.39
N ILE A 189 -4.15 -1.67 -14.12
CA ILE A 189 -4.46 -0.63 -15.11
C ILE A 189 -3.21 0.13 -15.55
N TYR A 190 -2.30 0.39 -14.59
CA TYR A 190 -1.15 1.25 -14.83
C TYR A 190 0.16 0.49 -15.07
N VAL A 191 0.18 -0.83 -14.96
CA VAL A 191 1.36 -1.66 -15.28
C VAL A 191 1.26 -2.23 -16.69
N HIS A 192 0.06 -2.48 -17.21
CA HIS A 192 -0.22 -2.97 -18.55
C HIS A 192 -0.83 -1.88 -19.42
#